data_042c53178cab2b04a2c271d2e5c9384a
#
_entry.id   042c53178cab2b04a2c271d2e5c9384a
#
_cell.length_a   1.000
_cell.length_b   1.000
_cell.length_c   1.000
_cell.angle_alpha   90.00
_cell.angle_beta   90.00
_cell.angle_gamma   90.00
#
_symmetry.space_group_name_H-M   'P 1'
#
loop_
_entity.id
_entity.type
_entity.pdbx_description
1 polymer ?
#
loop_
_entity_poly.entity_id
_entity_poly.type
_entity_poly.pdbx_seq_one_letter_code
_entity_poly.pdbx_strand_id
1 'polypeptide(L)'
;MPVIRTNKLTRRFGHVVAVQELDLEVASGGVVGLVGPNGSGKSTLIRLLLGLIRPTSGSALVFDAPISHPRAYAARIGALIESPAFVPSLSARANLRSLARLRGITNARVDEVLETVGLLERSTEPARRFSLGMKQRLGIAAALLPDPELLVLDEPTNGLDPAGMVEIRTLLRRLGDEGRTVVVSSHLLSEVEAACDSLAVIRYGELLFSGPLVELVTEAGECIEIVPEHPQDVDRLAQSLAARGWKATSRGENVRVAAPASQAADVNRAAAQAGITLRALRPLEASLEEVFLRMTGESSGDNGRPALAGGVGSDQGAGSTADRAEKPEVTS
;
A
#
# COMPACT_ATOMS: atom_id res chain seq x y z
N MET A 1 21.16 -6.06 -9.57
CA MET A 1 20.64 -5.24 -10.70
C MET A 1 19.17 -4.97 -10.46
N PRO A 2 18.60 -3.83 -10.87
CA PRO A 2 17.18 -3.58 -10.66
C PRO A 2 16.31 -4.50 -11.54
N VAL A 3 15.27 -5.05 -10.92
CA VAL A 3 14.25 -5.88 -11.60
C VAL A 3 13.23 -5.01 -12.33
N ILE A 4 12.95 -3.83 -11.77
CA ILE A 4 12.05 -2.83 -12.36
C ILE A 4 12.81 -1.51 -12.43
N ARG A 5 12.69 -0.82 -13.56
CA ARG A 5 13.18 0.55 -13.75
C ARG A 5 12.17 1.34 -14.57
N THR A 6 11.77 2.50 -14.08
CA THR A 6 10.92 3.43 -14.83
C THR A 6 11.66 4.71 -15.12
N ASN A 7 11.30 5.38 -16.21
CA ASN A 7 11.85 6.67 -16.61
C ASN A 7 10.70 7.58 -17.04
N LYS A 8 10.40 8.59 -16.22
CA LYS A 8 9.31 9.57 -16.39
C LYS A 8 8.00 8.90 -16.82
N LEU A 9 7.73 7.74 -16.21
CA LEU A 9 6.57 6.93 -16.56
C LEU A 9 5.28 7.70 -16.24
N THR A 10 4.43 7.90 -17.26
CA THR A 10 3.20 8.67 -17.11
C THR A 10 2.01 7.92 -17.67
N ARG A 11 0.89 7.96 -16.94
CA ARG A 11 -0.41 7.48 -17.43
C ARG A 11 -1.53 8.45 -17.10
N ARG A 12 -2.27 8.83 -18.17
CA ARG A 12 -3.47 9.67 -18.08
C ARG A 12 -4.70 8.90 -18.54
N PHE A 13 -5.82 9.17 -17.90
CA PHE A 13 -7.14 8.71 -18.29
C PHE A 13 -8.03 9.96 -18.46
N GLY A 14 -8.20 10.42 -19.70
CA GLY A 14 -8.85 11.71 -19.96
C GLY A 14 -8.10 12.84 -19.25
N HIS A 15 -8.78 13.52 -18.34
CA HIS A 15 -8.21 14.64 -17.56
C HIS A 15 -7.49 14.19 -16.28
N VAL A 16 -7.63 12.91 -15.88
CA VAL A 16 -7.02 12.39 -14.65
C VAL A 16 -5.63 11.86 -14.93
N VAL A 17 -4.63 12.39 -14.24
CA VAL A 17 -3.26 11.86 -14.24
C VAL A 17 -3.16 10.83 -13.13
N ALA A 18 -3.07 9.56 -13.47
CA ALA A 18 -3.01 8.47 -12.50
C ALA A 18 -1.57 8.12 -12.09
N VAL A 19 -0.60 8.33 -12.99
CA VAL A 19 0.84 8.22 -12.74
C VAL A 19 1.50 9.37 -13.49
N GLN A 20 2.37 10.14 -12.82
CA GLN A 20 3.00 11.34 -13.34
C GLN A 20 4.52 11.28 -13.21
N GLU A 21 5.21 11.25 -14.34
CA GLU A 21 6.68 11.31 -14.46
C GLU A 21 7.43 10.47 -13.40
N LEU A 22 6.96 9.25 -13.18
CA LEU A 22 7.42 8.41 -12.09
C LEU A 22 8.75 7.72 -12.45
N ASP A 23 9.79 7.98 -11.65
CA ASP A 23 11.12 7.38 -11.74
C ASP A 23 11.31 6.45 -10.53
N LEU A 24 11.24 5.13 -10.76
CA LEU A 24 11.31 4.10 -9.74
C LEU A 24 12.34 3.04 -10.14
N GLU A 25 13.17 2.64 -9.19
CA GLU A 25 14.01 1.45 -9.30
C GLU A 25 13.66 0.45 -8.19
N VAL A 26 13.47 -0.81 -8.56
CA VAL A 26 13.28 -1.92 -7.63
C VAL A 26 14.44 -2.90 -7.79
N ALA A 27 15.21 -3.08 -6.76
CA ALA A 27 16.30 -4.05 -6.72
C ALA A 27 15.76 -5.50 -6.74
N SER A 28 16.60 -6.45 -7.12
CA SER A 28 16.27 -7.88 -7.01
C SER A 28 16.35 -8.36 -5.58
N GLY A 29 15.39 -9.22 -5.18
CA GLY A 29 15.29 -9.83 -3.85
C GLY A 29 14.59 -8.93 -2.82
N GLY A 30 14.02 -9.58 -1.80
CA GLY A 30 13.33 -8.91 -0.71
C GLY A 30 11.90 -8.44 -1.04
N VAL A 31 11.31 -7.74 -0.09
CA VAL A 31 9.92 -7.26 -0.16
C VAL A 31 9.89 -5.74 -0.28
N VAL A 32 9.25 -5.24 -1.34
CA VAL A 32 9.10 -3.81 -1.63
C VAL A 32 7.65 -3.40 -1.47
N GLY A 33 7.39 -2.47 -0.56
CA GLY A 33 6.06 -1.90 -0.33
C GLY A 33 5.76 -0.74 -1.29
N LEU A 34 4.66 -0.82 -2.01
CA LEU A 34 4.12 0.29 -2.80
C LEU A 34 3.00 0.94 -2.00
N VAL A 35 3.27 2.10 -1.39
CA VAL A 35 2.42 2.71 -0.35
C VAL A 35 1.77 3.99 -0.85
N GLY A 36 0.56 4.23 -0.41
CA GLY A 36 -0.17 5.47 -0.70
C GLY A 36 -1.66 5.33 -0.47
N PRO A 37 -2.39 6.44 -0.35
CA PRO A 37 -3.84 6.42 -0.16
C PRO A 37 -4.56 5.81 -1.36
N ASN A 38 -5.85 5.50 -1.17
CA ASN A 38 -6.69 5.03 -2.27
C ASN A 38 -6.76 6.09 -3.38
N GLY A 39 -6.57 5.63 -4.63
CA GLY A 39 -6.52 6.53 -5.79
C GLY A 39 -5.16 7.22 -6.02
N SER A 40 -4.11 6.90 -5.26
CA SER A 40 -2.78 7.47 -5.47
C SER A 40 -2.05 7.03 -6.74
N GLY A 41 -2.53 5.97 -7.42
CA GLY A 41 -1.93 5.46 -8.66
C GLY A 41 -1.26 4.08 -8.55
N LYS A 42 -1.22 3.44 -7.37
CA LYS A 42 -0.57 2.13 -7.12
C LYS A 42 -1.00 1.04 -8.11
N SER A 43 -2.29 0.74 -8.17
CA SER A 43 -2.82 -0.29 -9.09
C SER A 43 -2.62 0.07 -10.55
N THR A 44 -2.60 1.38 -10.90
CA THR A 44 -2.28 1.83 -12.26
C THR A 44 -0.83 1.57 -12.59
N LEU A 45 0.10 1.87 -11.67
CA LEU A 45 1.52 1.56 -11.84
C LEU A 45 1.73 0.04 -11.99
N ILE A 46 1.12 -0.77 -11.12
CA ILE A 46 1.17 -2.24 -11.23
C ILE A 46 0.71 -2.70 -12.61
N ARG A 47 -0.44 -2.21 -13.10
CA ARG A 47 -0.95 -2.59 -14.44
C ARG A 47 -0.03 -2.14 -15.58
N LEU A 48 0.67 -1.01 -15.46
CA LEU A 48 1.69 -0.56 -16.42
C LEU A 48 2.88 -1.51 -16.43
N LEU A 49 3.44 -1.85 -15.26
CA LEU A 49 4.59 -2.74 -15.12
C LEU A 49 4.31 -4.15 -15.63
N LEU A 50 3.08 -4.62 -15.47
CA LEU A 50 2.63 -5.92 -16.00
C LEU A 50 2.30 -5.89 -17.51
N GLY A 51 2.38 -4.71 -18.15
CA GLY A 51 2.04 -4.56 -19.57
C GLY A 51 0.56 -4.69 -19.89
N LEU A 52 -0.33 -4.59 -18.86
CA LEU A 52 -1.77 -4.69 -19.03
C LEU A 52 -2.39 -3.42 -19.60
N ILE A 53 -1.73 -2.28 -19.39
CA ILE A 53 -2.08 -0.99 -19.97
C ILE A 53 -0.83 -0.32 -20.53
N ARG A 54 -1.01 0.57 -21.52
CA ARG A 54 0.11 1.30 -22.13
C ARG A 54 0.35 2.62 -21.41
N PRO A 55 1.60 3.06 -21.25
CA PRO A 55 1.88 4.42 -20.76
C PRO A 55 1.41 5.47 -21.78
N THR A 56 1.14 6.68 -21.28
CA THR A 56 0.88 7.86 -22.11
C THR A 56 2.19 8.48 -22.60
N SER A 57 3.21 8.50 -21.73
CA SER A 57 4.59 8.91 -22.02
C SER A 57 5.57 8.25 -21.04
N GLY A 58 6.86 8.44 -21.28
CA GLY A 58 7.91 7.77 -20.51
C GLY A 58 8.08 6.31 -20.91
N SER A 59 8.89 5.59 -20.14
CA SER A 59 9.20 4.17 -20.39
C SER A 59 9.40 3.41 -19.09
N ALA A 60 9.29 2.09 -19.16
CA ALA A 60 9.69 1.20 -18.07
C ALA A 60 10.27 -0.09 -18.61
N LEU A 61 11.17 -0.67 -17.82
CA LEU A 61 11.80 -1.97 -18.06
C LEU A 61 11.47 -2.89 -16.89
N VAL A 62 11.18 -4.14 -17.19
CA VAL A 62 11.07 -5.23 -16.23
C VAL A 62 12.00 -6.34 -16.69
N PHE A 63 12.98 -6.71 -15.86
CA PHE A 63 14.08 -7.61 -16.24
C PHE A 63 14.79 -7.15 -17.53
N ASP A 64 15.06 -5.85 -17.65
CA ASP A 64 15.64 -5.15 -18.79
C ASP A 64 14.82 -5.23 -20.10
N ALA A 65 13.63 -5.84 -20.06
CA ALA A 65 12.70 -5.88 -21.19
C ALA A 65 11.66 -4.74 -21.09
N PRO A 66 11.37 -4.03 -22.21
CA PRO A 66 10.37 -2.97 -22.21
C PRO A 66 8.97 -3.48 -21.88
N ILE A 67 8.21 -2.71 -21.07
CA ILE A 67 6.82 -3.06 -20.72
C ILE A 67 5.87 -3.13 -21.93
N SER A 68 6.26 -2.58 -23.08
CA SER A 68 5.55 -2.74 -24.34
C SER A 68 5.64 -4.17 -24.93
N HIS A 69 6.57 -4.98 -24.41
CA HIS A 69 6.80 -6.36 -24.86
C HIS A 69 6.66 -7.36 -23.69
N PRO A 70 5.48 -7.46 -23.06
CA PRO A 70 5.30 -8.23 -21.82
C PRO A 70 5.62 -9.73 -22.00
N ARG A 71 5.53 -10.26 -23.22
CA ARG A 71 5.90 -11.67 -23.50
C ARG A 71 7.36 -11.99 -23.15
N ALA A 72 8.24 -11.00 -23.16
CA ALA A 72 9.66 -11.19 -22.85
C ALA A 72 9.93 -11.48 -21.37
N TYR A 73 9.03 -11.07 -20.47
CA TYR A 73 9.23 -11.21 -19.03
C TYR A 73 8.05 -11.87 -18.28
N ALA A 74 6.89 -12.04 -18.92
CA ALA A 74 5.68 -12.54 -18.27
C ALA A 74 5.84 -13.94 -17.64
N ALA A 75 6.73 -14.78 -18.17
CA ALA A 75 7.02 -16.10 -17.62
C ALA A 75 7.75 -16.03 -16.27
N ARG A 76 8.47 -14.93 -16.00
CA ARG A 76 9.23 -14.67 -14.77
C ARG A 76 8.43 -13.93 -13.72
N ILE A 77 7.16 -13.57 -14.00
CA ILE A 77 6.29 -12.82 -13.10
C ILE A 77 5.11 -13.66 -12.66
N GLY A 78 4.83 -13.61 -11.36
CA GLY A 78 3.55 -13.97 -10.77
C GLY A 78 2.81 -12.71 -10.34
N ALA A 79 1.52 -12.62 -10.59
CA ALA A 79 0.74 -11.46 -10.20
C ALA A 79 -0.62 -11.85 -9.63
N LEU A 80 -1.02 -11.11 -8.58
CA LEU A 80 -2.38 -11.10 -8.05
C LEU A 80 -2.85 -9.65 -8.03
N ILE A 81 -3.78 -9.32 -8.94
CA ILE A 81 -4.39 -8.01 -9.05
C ILE A 81 -5.86 -8.16 -8.72
N GLU A 82 -6.33 -7.37 -7.76
CA GLU A 82 -7.71 -7.46 -7.28
C GLU A 82 -8.05 -8.84 -6.66
N SER A 83 -9.33 -9.21 -6.64
CA SER A 83 -9.76 -10.48 -6.05
C SER A 83 -9.50 -11.65 -6.97
N PRO A 84 -8.97 -12.76 -6.45
CA PRO A 84 -8.71 -13.94 -7.27
C PRO A 84 -10.02 -14.56 -7.80
N ALA A 85 -10.09 -14.71 -9.13
CA ALA A 85 -11.24 -15.32 -9.81
C ALA A 85 -11.06 -16.85 -9.92
N PHE A 86 -11.63 -17.58 -8.97
CA PHE A 86 -11.68 -19.04 -8.99
C PHE A 86 -13.08 -19.54 -9.30
N VAL A 87 -13.17 -20.74 -9.88
CA VAL A 87 -14.45 -21.43 -10.04
C VAL A 87 -14.90 -21.93 -8.67
N PRO A 88 -16.00 -21.38 -8.10
CA PRO A 88 -16.35 -21.63 -6.70
C PRO A 88 -16.69 -23.09 -6.37
N SER A 89 -17.18 -23.84 -7.35
CA SER A 89 -17.55 -25.27 -7.20
C SER A 89 -16.35 -26.21 -7.29
N LEU A 90 -15.24 -25.78 -7.88
CA LEU A 90 -14.02 -26.58 -7.95
C LEU A 90 -13.24 -26.48 -6.63
N SER A 91 -12.50 -27.56 -6.32
CA SER A 91 -11.56 -27.54 -5.20
C SER A 91 -10.39 -26.59 -5.48
N ALA A 92 -9.67 -26.16 -4.42
CA ALA A 92 -8.47 -25.35 -4.56
C ALA A 92 -7.46 -25.99 -5.52
N ARG A 93 -7.18 -27.28 -5.32
CA ARG A 93 -6.29 -28.07 -6.18
C ARG A 93 -6.78 -28.12 -7.64
N ALA A 94 -8.09 -28.29 -7.86
CA ALA A 94 -8.65 -28.37 -9.21
C ALA A 94 -8.56 -27.01 -9.93
N ASN A 95 -8.80 -25.89 -9.22
CA ASN A 95 -8.60 -24.55 -9.74
C ASN A 95 -7.15 -24.33 -10.20
N LEU A 96 -6.17 -24.63 -9.33
CA LEU A 96 -4.76 -24.48 -9.67
C LEU A 96 -4.31 -25.44 -10.81
N ARG A 97 -4.80 -26.68 -10.82
CA ARG A 97 -4.52 -27.62 -11.93
C ARG A 97 -5.04 -27.12 -13.27
N SER A 98 -6.18 -26.44 -13.28
CA SER A 98 -6.72 -25.84 -14.49
C SER A 98 -5.78 -24.75 -15.03
N LEU A 99 -5.27 -23.88 -14.16
CA LEU A 99 -4.29 -22.84 -14.52
C LEU A 99 -2.93 -23.44 -14.93
N ALA A 100 -2.47 -24.46 -14.22
CA ALA A 100 -1.21 -25.16 -14.48
C ALA A 100 -1.21 -25.81 -15.87
N ARG A 101 -2.32 -26.47 -16.25
CA ARG A 101 -2.47 -27.09 -17.59
C ARG A 101 -2.36 -26.11 -18.72
N LEU A 102 -2.91 -24.90 -18.57
CA LEU A 102 -2.81 -23.84 -19.61
C LEU A 102 -1.37 -23.39 -19.85
N ARG A 103 -0.48 -23.61 -18.89
CA ARG A 103 0.93 -23.21 -18.94
C ARG A 103 1.91 -24.39 -19.08
N GLY A 104 1.42 -25.63 -19.18
CA GLY A 104 2.27 -26.82 -19.21
C GLY A 104 2.98 -27.14 -17.89
N ILE A 105 2.46 -26.63 -16.78
CA ILE A 105 3.04 -26.83 -15.44
C ILE A 105 2.56 -28.16 -14.85
N THR A 106 3.45 -28.86 -14.15
CA THR A 106 3.20 -30.18 -13.58
C THR A 106 2.24 -30.15 -12.38
N ASN A 107 1.57 -31.28 -12.10
CA ASN A 107 0.74 -31.40 -10.91
C ASN A 107 1.57 -31.35 -9.61
N ALA A 108 2.82 -31.79 -9.62
CA ALA A 108 3.72 -31.69 -8.48
C ALA A 108 3.87 -30.22 -8.03
N ARG A 109 4.07 -29.31 -8.99
CA ARG A 109 4.16 -27.87 -8.69
C ARG A 109 2.88 -27.32 -8.07
N VAL A 110 1.71 -27.84 -8.42
CA VAL A 110 0.44 -27.45 -7.78
C VAL A 110 0.43 -27.80 -6.30
N ASP A 111 0.93 -28.98 -5.92
CA ASP A 111 0.97 -29.40 -4.51
C ASP A 111 2.04 -28.61 -3.74
N GLU A 112 3.19 -28.32 -4.34
CA GLU A 112 4.23 -27.47 -3.76
C GLU A 112 3.71 -26.06 -3.42
N VAL A 113 3.03 -25.39 -4.36
CA VAL A 113 2.52 -24.03 -4.10
C VAL A 113 1.37 -24.05 -3.09
N LEU A 114 0.54 -25.11 -3.05
CA LEU A 114 -0.47 -25.27 -2.02
C LEU A 114 0.14 -25.45 -0.62
N GLU A 115 1.24 -26.19 -0.53
CA GLU A 115 2.00 -26.35 0.71
C GLU A 115 2.63 -25.01 1.12
N THR A 116 3.26 -24.29 0.17
CA THR A 116 3.87 -22.97 0.39
C THR A 116 2.88 -21.98 1.01
N VAL A 117 1.62 -21.98 0.60
CA VAL A 117 0.60 -21.07 1.15
C VAL A 117 -0.22 -21.68 2.29
N GLY A 118 0.13 -22.89 2.79
CA GLY A 118 -0.56 -23.56 3.90
C GLY A 118 -1.98 -24.01 3.57
N LEU A 119 -2.24 -24.41 2.32
CA LEU A 119 -3.56 -24.88 1.89
C LEU A 119 -3.58 -26.34 1.40
N LEU A 120 -2.46 -27.08 1.54
CA LEU A 120 -2.36 -28.45 1.01
C LEU A 120 -3.39 -29.40 1.63
N GLU A 121 -3.58 -29.37 2.94
CA GLU A 121 -4.53 -30.26 3.66
C GLU A 121 -6.00 -29.98 3.27
N ARG A 122 -6.30 -28.70 2.96
CA ARG A 122 -7.64 -28.28 2.54
C ARG A 122 -7.83 -28.18 1.03
N SER A 123 -6.84 -28.65 0.26
CA SER A 123 -6.77 -28.50 -1.21
C SER A 123 -7.90 -29.20 -1.96
N THR A 124 -8.57 -30.19 -1.35
CA THR A 124 -9.72 -30.91 -1.93
C THR A 124 -11.05 -30.22 -1.69
N GLU A 125 -11.10 -29.22 -0.79
CA GLU A 125 -12.33 -28.49 -0.49
C GLU A 125 -12.68 -27.50 -1.62
N PRO A 126 -13.98 -27.31 -1.93
CA PRO A 126 -14.43 -26.33 -2.89
C PRO A 126 -14.07 -24.90 -2.48
N ALA A 127 -13.59 -24.10 -3.43
CA ALA A 127 -13.16 -22.70 -3.17
C ALA A 127 -14.26 -21.81 -2.58
N ARG A 128 -15.54 -22.12 -2.80
CA ARG A 128 -16.66 -21.42 -2.17
C ARG A 128 -16.70 -21.51 -0.65
N ARG A 129 -16.08 -22.53 -0.06
CA ARG A 129 -16.00 -22.75 1.40
C ARG A 129 -14.83 -22.03 2.05
N PHE A 130 -13.94 -21.46 1.23
CA PHE A 130 -12.76 -20.77 1.74
C PHE A 130 -13.14 -19.41 2.33
N SER A 131 -12.52 -19.08 3.47
CA SER A 131 -12.54 -17.72 4.00
C SER A 131 -11.86 -16.76 3.01
N LEU A 132 -12.00 -15.46 3.23
CA LEU A 132 -11.35 -14.46 2.40
C LEU A 132 -9.81 -14.66 2.41
N GLY A 133 -9.20 -14.84 3.59
CA GLY A 133 -7.77 -15.10 3.72
C GLY A 133 -7.31 -16.37 3.00
N MET A 134 -8.10 -17.46 3.06
CA MET A 134 -7.80 -18.66 2.29
C MET A 134 -7.89 -18.42 0.78
N LYS A 135 -8.84 -17.60 0.31
CA LYS A 135 -8.94 -17.23 -1.12
C LYS A 135 -7.75 -16.38 -1.54
N GLN A 136 -7.31 -15.44 -0.72
CA GLN A 136 -6.10 -14.65 -0.98
C GLN A 136 -4.86 -15.53 -1.06
N ARG A 137 -4.67 -16.44 -0.11
CA ARG A 137 -3.56 -17.41 -0.16
C ARG A 137 -3.63 -18.30 -1.40
N LEU A 138 -4.81 -18.73 -1.81
CA LEU A 138 -4.98 -19.47 -3.07
C LEU A 138 -4.63 -18.61 -4.29
N GLY A 139 -4.95 -17.31 -4.28
CA GLY A 139 -4.55 -16.33 -5.29
C GLY A 139 -3.03 -16.20 -5.39
N ILE A 140 -2.35 -16.11 -4.24
CA ILE A 140 -0.89 -16.10 -4.18
C ILE A 140 -0.32 -17.43 -4.70
N ALA A 141 -0.92 -18.58 -4.36
CA ALA A 141 -0.53 -19.88 -4.91
C ALA A 141 -0.63 -19.91 -6.43
N ALA A 142 -1.70 -19.35 -7.00
CA ALA A 142 -1.85 -19.24 -8.46
C ALA A 142 -0.76 -18.34 -9.09
N ALA A 143 -0.38 -17.26 -8.42
CA ALA A 143 0.70 -16.38 -8.85
C ALA A 143 2.08 -17.08 -8.75
N LEU A 144 2.27 -17.99 -7.80
CA LEU A 144 3.51 -18.75 -7.60
C LEU A 144 3.66 -19.96 -8.54
N LEU A 145 2.60 -20.37 -9.25
CA LEU A 145 2.66 -21.54 -10.15
C LEU A 145 3.82 -21.50 -11.17
N PRO A 146 4.09 -20.37 -11.87
CA PRO A 146 5.16 -20.31 -12.86
C PRO A 146 6.58 -20.24 -12.27
N ASP A 147 6.74 -20.37 -10.96
CA ASP A 147 7.98 -20.16 -10.22
C ASP A 147 8.63 -18.79 -10.50
N PRO A 148 7.91 -17.70 -10.19
CA PRO A 148 8.32 -16.37 -10.59
C PRO A 148 9.52 -15.86 -9.78
N GLU A 149 10.37 -15.06 -10.46
CA GLU A 149 11.43 -14.26 -9.82
C GLU A 149 10.87 -12.96 -9.22
N LEU A 150 9.80 -12.43 -9.83
CA LEU A 150 9.07 -11.25 -9.37
C LEU A 150 7.62 -11.60 -9.08
N LEU A 151 7.18 -11.37 -7.85
CA LEU A 151 5.80 -11.52 -7.42
C LEU A 151 5.19 -10.12 -7.19
N VAL A 152 4.08 -9.82 -7.86
CA VAL A 152 3.38 -8.53 -7.73
C VAL A 152 1.98 -8.75 -7.16
N LEU A 153 1.71 -8.17 -6.00
CA LEU A 153 0.47 -8.37 -5.26
C LEU A 153 -0.20 -7.01 -4.98
N ASP A 154 -1.40 -6.84 -5.49
CA ASP A 154 -2.18 -5.61 -5.28
C ASP A 154 -3.14 -5.78 -4.10
N GLU A 155 -2.88 -5.07 -2.99
CA GLU A 155 -3.66 -5.07 -1.75
C GLU A 155 -3.99 -6.49 -1.21
N PRO A 156 -2.99 -7.41 -1.02
CA PRO A 156 -3.26 -8.82 -0.72
C PRO A 156 -3.87 -9.05 0.68
N THR A 157 -3.80 -8.08 1.56
CA THR A 157 -4.31 -8.12 2.94
C THR A 157 -5.67 -7.44 3.10
N ASN A 158 -6.17 -6.81 2.04
CA ASN A 158 -7.40 -6.03 2.10
C ASN A 158 -8.62 -6.89 2.50
N GLY A 159 -9.33 -6.44 3.54
CA GLY A 159 -10.53 -7.11 4.07
C GLY A 159 -10.26 -8.36 4.90
N LEU A 160 -9.00 -8.66 5.22
CA LEU A 160 -8.65 -9.76 6.12
C LEU A 160 -8.82 -9.35 7.58
N ASP A 161 -9.06 -10.35 8.43
CA ASP A 161 -8.93 -10.21 9.87
C ASP A 161 -7.45 -10.11 10.29
N PRO A 162 -7.15 -9.65 11.52
CA PRO A 162 -5.77 -9.49 11.97
C PRO A 162 -4.92 -10.76 11.88
N ALA A 163 -5.51 -11.94 12.10
CA ALA A 163 -4.79 -13.21 11.99
C ALA A 163 -4.41 -13.51 10.53
N GLY A 164 -5.34 -13.32 9.60
CA GLY A 164 -5.08 -13.48 8.18
C GLY A 164 -4.02 -12.50 7.64
N MET A 165 -4.00 -11.25 8.14
CA MET A 165 -2.96 -10.28 7.80
C MET A 165 -1.57 -10.78 8.24
N VAL A 166 -1.44 -11.30 9.48
CA VAL A 166 -0.18 -11.87 9.99
C VAL A 166 0.28 -13.04 9.13
N GLU A 167 -0.63 -13.94 8.74
CA GLU A 167 -0.31 -15.09 7.88
C GLU A 167 0.24 -14.65 6.52
N ILE A 168 -0.40 -13.67 5.87
CA ILE A 168 0.07 -13.14 4.59
C ILE A 168 1.43 -12.47 4.74
N ARG A 169 1.63 -11.61 5.75
CA ARG A 169 2.92 -10.96 6.00
C ARG A 169 4.05 -11.96 6.17
N THR A 170 3.83 -12.99 6.99
CA THR A 170 4.81 -14.07 7.21
C THR A 170 5.15 -14.79 5.91
N LEU A 171 4.14 -15.05 5.07
CA LEU A 171 4.34 -15.65 3.75
C LEU A 171 5.18 -14.75 2.85
N LEU A 172 4.89 -13.44 2.78
CA LEU A 172 5.61 -12.49 1.93
C LEU A 172 7.08 -12.37 2.35
N ARG A 173 7.37 -12.26 3.67
CA ARG A 173 8.74 -12.25 4.18
C ARG A 173 9.49 -13.51 3.79
N ARG A 174 8.91 -14.68 4.02
CA ARG A 174 9.54 -15.95 3.64
C ARG A 174 9.87 -16.01 2.15
N LEU A 175 8.96 -15.56 1.27
CA LEU A 175 9.20 -15.53 -0.17
C LEU A 175 10.33 -14.56 -0.54
N GLY A 176 10.45 -13.42 0.15
CA GLY A 176 11.57 -12.49 0.01
C GLY A 176 12.90 -13.10 0.48
N ASP A 177 12.91 -13.76 1.63
CA ASP A 177 14.08 -14.45 2.20
C ASP A 177 14.54 -15.62 1.31
N GLU A 178 13.64 -16.27 0.58
CA GLU A 178 13.95 -17.27 -0.44
C GLU A 178 14.59 -16.68 -1.73
N GLY A 179 14.82 -15.36 -1.76
CA GLY A 179 15.48 -14.66 -2.86
C GLY A 179 14.53 -14.14 -3.97
N ARG A 180 13.22 -14.25 -3.81
CA ARG A 180 12.26 -13.66 -4.74
C ARG A 180 12.15 -12.16 -4.51
N THR A 181 11.87 -11.42 -5.56
CA THR A 181 11.45 -10.02 -5.43
C THR A 181 9.94 -10.00 -5.27
N VAL A 182 9.45 -9.41 -4.18
CA VAL A 182 8.01 -9.27 -3.92
C VAL A 182 7.66 -7.78 -3.91
N VAL A 183 6.79 -7.35 -4.82
CA VAL A 183 6.20 -6.00 -4.81
C VAL A 183 4.77 -6.12 -4.29
N VAL A 184 4.50 -5.47 -3.17
CA VAL A 184 3.18 -5.49 -2.53
C VAL A 184 2.63 -4.09 -2.39
N SER A 185 1.41 -3.83 -2.89
CA SER A 185 0.74 -2.58 -2.61
C SER A 185 -0.04 -2.67 -1.30
N SER A 186 -0.03 -1.58 -0.54
CA SER A 186 -0.90 -1.41 0.63
C SER A 186 -1.21 0.07 0.86
N HIS A 187 -2.35 0.33 1.48
CA HIS A 187 -2.69 1.65 2.03
C HIS A 187 -2.45 1.70 3.55
N LEU A 188 -2.11 0.57 4.18
CA LEU A 188 -1.84 0.44 5.61
C LEU A 188 -0.32 0.41 5.87
N LEU A 189 0.19 1.48 6.45
CA LEU A 189 1.63 1.64 6.71
C LEU A 189 2.17 0.61 7.70
N SER A 190 1.39 0.24 8.72
CA SER A 190 1.77 -0.79 9.69
C SER A 190 1.99 -2.18 9.07
N GLU A 191 1.31 -2.50 7.99
CA GLU A 191 1.53 -3.75 7.25
C GLU A 191 2.85 -3.73 6.51
N VAL A 192 3.14 -2.59 5.88
CA VAL A 192 4.35 -2.40 5.10
C VAL A 192 5.58 -2.39 6.02
N GLU A 193 5.51 -1.69 7.15
CA GLU A 193 6.54 -1.67 8.18
C GLU A 193 6.86 -3.08 8.68
N ALA A 194 5.84 -3.91 8.85
CA ALA A 194 6.01 -5.27 9.33
C ALA A 194 6.48 -6.29 8.26
N ALA A 195 6.31 -6.01 6.96
CA ALA A 195 6.54 -6.97 5.88
C ALA A 195 7.67 -6.59 4.92
N CYS A 196 8.00 -5.30 4.76
CA CYS A 196 8.84 -4.81 3.68
C CYS A 196 10.24 -4.41 4.13
N ASP A 197 11.22 -4.55 3.24
CA ASP A 197 12.60 -4.11 3.42
C ASP A 197 12.79 -2.69 2.86
N SER A 198 12.02 -2.36 1.82
CA SER A 198 12.06 -1.06 1.14
C SER A 198 10.67 -0.59 0.73
N LEU A 199 10.54 0.69 0.47
CA LEU A 199 9.29 1.37 0.15
C LEU A 199 9.40 2.20 -1.13
N ALA A 200 8.24 2.31 -1.81
CA ALA A 200 7.96 3.38 -2.75
C ALA A 200 6.65 4.07 -2.33
N VAL A 201 6.73 5.33 -1.93
CA VAL A 201 5.57 6.12 -1.46
C VAL A 201 5.00 6.92 -2.62
N ILE A 202 3.73 6.69 -2.96
CA ILE A 202 3.04 7.35 -4.08
C ILE A 202 1.86 8.17 -3.58
N ARG A 203 1.78 9.43 -4.06
CA ARG A 203 0.64 10.31 -3.82
C ARG A 203 0.31 11.09 -5.09
N TYR A 204 -0.97 11.15 -5.45
CA TYR A 204 -1.47 11.84 -6.66
C TYR A 204 -0.74 11.46 -7.96
N GLY A 205 -0.27 10.22 -8.04
CA GLY A 205 0.48 9.71 -9.19
C GLY A 205 1.98 10.01 -9.18
N GLU A 206 2.48 10.75 -8.19
CA GLU A 206 3.89 11.11 -8.04
C GLU A 206 4.60 10.23 -7.00
N LEU A 207 5.87 9.95 -7.23
CA LEU A 207 6.74 9.25 -6.28
C LEU A 207 7.32 10.27 -5.30
N LEU A 208 6.98 10.12 -4.01
CA LEU A 208 7.48 11.00 -2.94
C LEU A 208 8.77 10.46 -2.33
N PHE A 209 8.92 9.14 -2.25
CA PHE A 209 10.08 8.47 -1.68
C PHE A 209 10.27 7.10 -2.35
N SER A 210 11.51 6.67 -2.50
CA SER A 210 11.87 5.30 -2.87
C SER A 210 13.21 4.94 -2.23
N GLY A 211 13.22 3.91 -1.39
CA GLY A 211 14.44 3.50 -0.69
C GLY A 211 14.18 2.49 0.43
N PRO A 212 15.23 2.09 1.15
CA PRO A 212 15.13 1.24 2.33
C PRO A 212 14.22 1.84 3.40
N LEU A 213 13.40 1.00 4.03
CA LEU A 213 12.50 1.42 5.11
C LEU A 213 13.24 2.13 6.24
N VAL A 214 14.44 1.63 6.59
CA VAL A 214 15.26 2.19 7.66
C VAL A 214 15.68 3.64 7.39
N GLU A 215 15.94 4.02 6.14
CA GLU A 215 16.27 5.40 5.79
C GLU A 215 15.10 6.36 6.06
N LEU A 216 13.89 5.94 5.70
CA LEU A 216 12.69 6.75 5.93
C LEU A 216 12.41 6.97 7.43
N VAL A 217 12.58 5.93 8.24
CA VAL A 217 12.41 6.00 9.70
C VAL A 217 13.50 6.87 10.34
N THR A 218 14.74 6.76 9.85
CA THR A 218 15.88 7.54 10.35
C THR A 218 15.74 9.04 10.01
N GLU A 219 15.28 9.38 8.81
CA GLU A 219 15.01 10.77 8.41
C GLU A 219 13.93 11.44 9.28
N ALA A 220 13.00 10.66 9.81
CA ALA A 220 11.97 11.16 10.69
C ALA A 220 12.49 11.67 12.04
N GLY A 221 13.65 11.19 12.43
CA GLY A 221 14.32 11.52 13.68
C GLY A 221 13.65 10.87 14.89
N GLU A 222 14.46 10.58 15.89
CA GLU A 222 13.96 10.14 17.20
C GLU A 222 13.26 11.31 17.88
N CYS A 223 12.18 11.04 18.59
CA CYS A 223 11.53 12.05 19.39
C CYS A 223 11.18 11.51 20.80
N ILE A 224 11.06 12.42 21.76
CA ILE A 224 10.64 12.11 23.12
C ILE A 224 9.27 12.74 23.32
N GLU A 225 8.27 11.92 23.62
CA GLU A 225 6.95 12.41 24.04
C GLU A 225 6.94 12.59 25.56
N ILE A 226 6.50 13.75 26.00
CA ILE A 226 6.38 14.09 27.41
C ILE A 226 4.98 14.60 27.70
N VAL A 227 4.44 14.16 28.81
CA VAL A 227 3.11 14.53 29.30
C VAL A 227 3.27 15.21 30.64
N PRO A 228 2.99 16.52 30.78
CA PRO A 228 3.00 17.18 32.07
C PRO A 228 1.85 16.66 32.94
N GLU A 229 1.98 16.77 34.25
CA GLU A 229 0.94 16.38 35.20
C GLU A 229 -0.33 17.19 34.99
N HIS A 230 -0.18 18.49 34.71
CA HIS A 230 -1.29 19.39 34.47
C HIS A 230 -1.34 19.84 33.00
N PRO A 231 -2.47 19.71 32.29
CA PRO A 231 -2.60 20.10 30.86
C PRO A 231 -2.26 21.58 30.59
N GLN A 232 -2.48 22.47 31.59
CA GLN A 232 -2.13 23.90 31.48
C GLN A 232 -0.62 24.18 31.40
N ASP A 233 0.23 23.20 31.70
CA ASP A 233 1.68 23.34 31.64
C ASP A 233 2.27 22.96 30.29
N VAL A 234 1.46 22.46 29.33
CA VAL A 234 1.91 21.99 28.01
C VAL A 234 2.69 23.06 27.26
N ASP A 235 2.12 24.25 27.10
CA ASP A 235 2.76 25.33 26.37
C ASP A 235 3.98 25.91 27.11
N ARG A 236 3.91 26.02 28.42
CA ARG A 236 5.03 26.44 29.26
C ARG A 236 6.20 25.48 29.18
N LEU A 237 5.90 24.17 29.16
CA LEU A 237 6.89 23.12 29.00
C LEU A 237 7.56 23.20 27.61
N ALA A 238 6.76 23.30 26.56
CA ALA A 238 7.29 23.41 25.18
C ALA A 238 8.19 24.66 25.02
N GLN A 239 7.78 25.81 25.54
CA GLN A 239 8.57 27.05 25.52
C GLN A 239 9.88 26.91 26.32
N SER A 240 9.82 26.29 27.52
CA SER A 240 11.01 26.09 28.36
C SER A 240 12.05 25.20 27.70
N LEU A 241 11.60 24.16 26.99
CA LEU A 241 12.48 23.27 26.24
C LEU A 241 13.05 23.94 24.99
N ALA A 242 12.23 24.71 24.28
CA ALA A 242 12.67 25.50 23.13
C ALA A 242 13.75 26.53 23.50
N ALA A 243 13.60 27.20 24.66
CA ALA A 243 14.59 28.15 25.16
C ALA A 243 15.95 27.49 25.47
N ARG A 244 15.99 26.17 25.65
CA ARG A 244 17.22 25.38 25.88
C ARG A 244 17.76 24.71 24.61
N GLY A 245 17.20 25.03 23.44
CA GLY A 245 17.70 24.58 22.15
C GLY A 245 17.04 23.32 21.60
N TRP A 246 16.04 22.73 22.29
CA TRP A 246 15.27 21.63 21.71
C TRP A 246 14.15 22.12 20.81
N LYS A 247 13.93 21.42 19.70
CA LYS A 247 12.69 21.62 18.91
C LYS A 247 11.55 20.91 19.66
N ALA A 248 10.71 21.67 20.35
CA ALA A 248 9.58 21.18 21.12
C ALA A 248 8.25 21.70 20.53
N THR A 249 7.27 20.83 20.37
CA THR A 249 5.95 21.17 19.81
C THR A 249 4.84 20.62 20.69
N SER A 250 3.83 21.46 21.00
CA SER A 250 2.64 21.04 21.71
C SER A 250 1.70 20.23 20.82
N ARG A 251 1.16 19.11 21.31
CA ARG A 251 0.14 18.29 20.65
C ARG A 251 -0.92 17.85 21.67
N GLY A 252 -2.03 18.56 21.70
CA GLY A 252 -3.08 18.31 22.69
C GLY A 252 -2.54 18.42 24.11
N GLU A 253 -2.57 17.34 24.90
CA GLU A 253 -2.05 17.29 26.27
C GLU A 253 -0.55 16.93 26.36
N ASN A 254 0.12 16.70 25.24
CA ASN A 254 1.49 16.21 25.18
C ASN A 254 2.43 17.26 24.55
N VAL A 255 3.71 17.18 24.87
CA VAL A 255 4.78 17.90 24.17
C VAL A 255 5.70 16.88 23.50
N ARG A 256 6.02 17.08 22.23
CA ARG A 256 7.01 16.29 21.49
C ARG A 256 8.29 17.08 21.34
N VAL A 257 9.39 16.44 21.70
CA VAL A 257 10.74 16.99 21.65
C VAL A 257 11.54 16.19 20.62
N ALA A 258 12.04 16.86 19.60
CA ALA A 258 12.95 16.23 18.64
C ALA A 258 14.32 16.02 19.33
N ALA A 259 14.51 14.82 19.85
CA ALA A 259 15.72 14.44 20.57
C ALA A 259 15.81 12.90 20.62
N PRO A 260 17.04 12.34 20.56
CA PRO A 260 17.25 10.92 20.70
C PRO A 260 16.89 10.41 22.10
N ALA A 261 16.55 9.12 22.19
CA ALA A 261 16.21 8.46 23.45
C ALA A 261 17.28 8.67 24.55
N SER A 262 18.54 8.78 24.18
CA SER A 262 19.67 9.04 25.07
C SER A 262 19.56 10.38 25.83
N GLN A 263 18.81 11.36 25.28
CA GLN A 263 18.59 12.67 25.92
C GLN A 263 17.36 12.70 26.83
N ALA A 264 16.65 11.61 27.03
CA ALA A 264 15.44 11.55 27.85
C ALA A 264 15.68 12.06 29.29
N ALA A 265 16.82 11.72 29.88
CA ALA A 265 17.19 12.21 31.20
C ALA A 265 17.42 13.73 31.25
N ASP A 266 17.97 14.31 30.19
CA ASP A 266 18.21 15.75 30.08
C ASP A 266 16.91 16.52 29.91
N VAL A 267 16.00 16.00 29.09
CA VAL A 267 14.63 16.54 28.90
C VAL A 267 13.86 16.51 30.23
N ASN A 268 13.95 15.40 30.98
CA ASN A 268 13.30 15.29 32.29
C ASN A 268 13.85 16.32 33.29
N ARG A 269 15.18 16.48 33.35
CA ARG A 269 15.82 17.49 34.21
C ARG A 269 15.39 18.91 33.84
N ALA A 270 15.28 19.19 32.55
CA ALA A 270 14.85 20.49 32.07
C ALA A 270 13.40 20.82 32.47
N ALA A 271 12.49 19.83 32.41
CA ALA A 271 11.12 19.98 32.90
C ALA A 271 11.08 20.24 34.43
N ALA A 272 11.82 19.47 35.21
CA ALA A 272 11.92 19.63 36.66
C ALA A 272 12.45 21.03 37.06
N GLN A 273 13.48 21.52 36.34
CA GLN A 273 14.04 22.87 36.59
C GLN A 273 13.06 23.99 36.18
N ALA A 274 12.11 23.72 35.29
CA ALA A 274 11.00 24.64 34.98
C ALA A 274 9.86 24.55 35.98
N GLY A 275 10.00 23.71 37.03
CA GLY A 275 8.95 23.49 38.05
C GLY A 275 7.76 22.69 37.49
N ILE A 276 7.98 21.86 36.46
CA ILE A 276 6.93 21.07 35.82
C ILE A 276 7.17 19.61 36.14
N THR A 277 6.20 18.95 36.79
CA THR A 277 6.18 17.52 37.01
C THR A 277 5.66 16.82 35.76
N LEU A 278 6.34 15.73 35.37
CA LEU A 278 5.91 14.91 34.22
C LEU A 278 5.11 13.71 34.71
N ARG A 279 3.92 13.50 34.12
CA ARG A 279 3.13 12.28 34.29
C ARG A 279 3.71 11.12 33.49
N ALA A 280 4.29 11.43 32.32
CA ALA A 280 4.96 10.43 31.48
C ALA A 280 6.09 11.05 30.65
N LEU A 281 7.12 10.24 30.39
CA LEU A 281 8.19 10.52 29.44
C LEU A 281 8.47 9.23 28.69
N ARG A 282 8.35 9.27 27.37
CA ARG A 282 8.51 8.10 26.50
C ARG A 282 9.36 8.48 25.31
N PRO A 283 10.52 7.85 25.09
CA PRO A 283 11.14 7.87 23.80
C PRO A 283 10.19 7.22 22.78
N LEU A 284 9.97 7.89 21.67
CA LEU A 284 9.20 7.36 20.56
C LEU A 284 10.17 7.18 19.38
N GLU A 285 10.21 6.01 18.86
CA GLU A 285 10.70 5.81 17.50
C GLU A 285 9.70 6.48 16.57
N ALA A 286 10.21 7.21 15.57
CA ALA A 286 9.32 7.83 14.60
C ALA A 286 8.52 6.73 13.90
N SER A 287 7.20 6.79 14.00
CA SER A 287 6.36 5.86 13.27
C SER A 287 6.37 6.21 11.79
N LEU A 288 6.38 5.18 10.94
CA LEU A 288 6.25 5.35 9.50
C LEU A 288 5.01 6.20 9.13
N GLU A 289 3.95 6.09 9.93
CA GLU A 289 2.71 6.85 9.75
C GLU A 289 2.94 8.37 9.93
N GLU A 290 3.73 8.79 10.91
CA GLU A 290 4.05 10.21 11.11
C GLU A 290 4.93 10.79 10.01
N VAL A 291 5.86 9.98 9.51
CA VAL A 291 6.68 10.35 8.36
C VAL A 291 5.81 10.53 7.13
N PHE A 292 4.96 9.57 6.89
CA PHE A 292 4.02 9.58 5.78
C PHE A 292 3.08 10.80 5.84
N LEU A 293 2.51 11.10 7.01
CA LEU A 293 1.65 12.27 7.20
C LEU A 293 2.42 13.58 6.94
N ARG A 294 3.67 13.69 7.38
CA ARG A 294 4.53 14.84 7.06
C ARG A 294 4.81 14.98 5.57
N MET A 295 5.17 13.89 4.90
CA MET A 295 5.44 13.88 3.46
C MET A 295 4.19 14.17 2.63
N THR A 296 3.04 13.71 3.11
CA THR A 296 1.76 13.88 2.42
C THR A 296 1.03 15.19 2.79
N GLY A 297 1.56 15.97 3.75
CA GLY A 297 0.93 17.25 4.19
C GLY A 297 -0.43 17.08 4.87
N GLU A 298 -0.79 15.89 5.29
CA GLU A 298 -1.97 15.62 6.10
C GLU A 298 -1.63 15.84 7.58
N SER A 299 -1.65 17.11 8.03
CA SER A 299 -1.83 17.39 9.46
C SER A 299 -3.24 16.94 9.82
N SER A 300 -3.37 16.24 10.94
CA SER A 300 -4.63 15.70 11.49
C SER A 300 -5.73 16.78 11.48
N GLY A 301 -6.59 16.80 10.47
CA GLY A 301 -7.73 17.71 10.44
C GLY A 301 -8.22 18.22 9.10
N ASP A 302 -7.57 17.95 7.97
CA ASP A 302 -8.08 18.48 6.69
C ASP A 302 -8.40 17.37 5.67
N ASN A 303 -9.69 17.04 5.57
CA ASN A 303 -10.30 16.27 4.48
C ASN A 303 -10.46 17.13 3.21
N GLY A 304 -9.45 17.93 2.87
CA GLY A 304 -9.45 18.83 1.73
C GLY A 304 -9.12 18.14 0.40
N ARG A 305 -10.08 17.48 -0.24
CA ARG A 305 -10.06 17.32 -1.68
C ARG A 305 -10.15 18.73 -2.29
N PRO A 306 -9.29 19.15 -3.22
CA PRO A 306 -9.60 20.29 -4.05
C PRO A 306 -10.87 19.95 -4.83
N ALA A 307 -11.94 20.73 -4.59
CA ALA A 307 -13.20 20.62 -5.31
C ALA A 307 -12.91 20.81 -6.81
N LEU A 308 -13.19 19.79 -7.61
CA LEU A 308 -13.25 19.92 -9.06
C LEU A 308 -14.38 20.89 -9.38
N ALA A 309 -14.03 22.14 -9.72
CA ALA A 309 -14.94 23.11 -10.28
C ALA A 309 -15.38 22.62 -11.67
N GLY A 310 -16.61 22.10 -11.72
CA GLY A 310 -17.29 21.70 -12.94
C GLY A 310 -18.77 22.05 -12.78
N GLY A 311 -19.09 23.35 -12.84
CA GLY A 311 -20.45 23.82 -12.92
C GLY A 311 -21.05 23.40 -14.25
N VAL A 312 -22.09 22.56 -14.20
CA VAL A 312 -23.04 22.41 -15.29
C VAL A 312 -24.21 23.32 -14.95
N GLY A 313 -24.35 24.37 -15.74
CA GLY A 313 -25.45 25.33 -15.64
C GLY A 313 -26.78 24.65 -15.86
N SER A 314 -27.65 24.84 -14.90
CA SER A 314 -29.09 24.56 -15.04
C SER A 314 -29.73 25.66 -15.88
N ASP A 315 -30.08 25.34 -17.11
CA ASP A 315 -30.96 26.17 -17.93
C ASP A 315 -32.40 25.80 -17.59
N GLN A 316 -33.13 26.75 -17.00
CA GLN A 316 -34.58 26.69 -16.80
C GLN A 316 -35.23 27.37 -18.01
N GLY A 317 -35.88 26.58 -18.85
CA GLY A 317 -36.72 27.05 -19.90
C GLY A 317 -38.14 26.49 -19.74
N ALA A 318 -39.06 27.37 -19.40
CA ALA A 318 -40.48 27.11 -19.21
C ALA A 318 -41.21 26.88 -20.55
N GLY A 319 -42.32 26.13 -20.50
CA GLY A 319 -43.35 26.27 -21.53
C GLY A 319 -44.10 24.96 -21.87
N SER A 320 -45.18 24.68 -21.18
CA SER A 320 -46.55 24.71 -21.70
C SER A 320 -47.10 23.51 -22.51
N THR A 321 -48.19 23.01 -21.95
CA THR A 321 -49.45 22.45 -22.53
C THR A 321 -49.45 21.07 -23.17
N ALA A 322 -50.20 20.22 -22.47
CA ALA A 322 -51.35 19.38 -22.86
C ALA A 322 -51.35 18.75 -24.26
N ASP A 323 -51.48 17.41 -24.36
CA ASP A 323 -52.72 16.85 -24.88
C ASP A 323 -52.84 15.34 -24.53
N ARG A 324 -54.11 14.94 -24.39
CA ARG A 324 -54.65 13.60 -24.10
C ARG A 324 -54.73 12.82 -25.42
N ALA A 325 -54.46 11.52 -25.39
CA ALA A 325 -55.33 10.53 -26.05
C ALA A 325 -54.75 9.10 -25.92
N GLU A 326 -55.53 8.27 -25.24
CA GLU A 326 -56.06 6.97 -25.66
C GLU A 326 -55.08 5.78 -25.92
N LYS A 327 -55.38 4.75 -25.09
CA LYS A 327 -55.12 3.32 -25.37
C LYS A 327 -55.92 2.85 -26.59
N PRO A 328 -55.49 1.73 -27.23
CA PRO A 328 -56.25 0.52 -27.01
C PRO A 328 -55.45 -0.74 -26.71
N GLU A 329 -56.07 -1.60 -25.91
CA GLU A 329 -55.87 -3.05 -25.82
C GLU A 329 -56.08 -3.70 -27.19
N VAL A 330 -55.35 -4.82 -27.44
CA VAL A 330 -55.91 -6.06 -28.01
C VAL A 330 -54.94 -7.22 -27.80
N THR A 331 -55.33 -8.18 -27.03
CA THR A 331 -55.30 -9.65 -27.09
C THR A 331 -54.72 -10.32 -28.36
N SER A 332 -53.77 -11.20 -28.19
CA SER A 332 -53.87 -12.65 -28.44
C SER A 332 -52.60 -13.31 -27.94
#